data_22f73c16dd7aee8234fe76bede135b8d
#
_entry.id   22f73c16dd7aee8234fe76bede135b8d
#
_cell.length_a   1.000
_cell.length_b   1.000
_cell.length_c   1.000
_cell.angle_alpha   90.00
_cell.angle_beta   90.00
_cell.angle_gamma   90.00
#
_symmetry.space_group_name_H-M   'P 1'
#
loop_
_entity.id
_entity.type
_entity.pdbx_description
1 polymer ?
#
loop_
_entity_poly.entity_id
_entity_poly.type
_entity_poly.pdbx_seq_one_letter_code
_entity_poly.pdbx_strand_id
1 'polypeptide(L)'
;MNISFFSDSHMISPLSDTYKVNEETKYHHSKEEQLTQCPFLSDVFSVDDITENEQLRISAYGLYKCFINGKNITNDILTPGWVNYDDRLPYQTYNVSPFINKGKNTIQIWLADGWYRGALMSLQTGLKVSNVWGNKLGAIVEIRNEKKILLTSNENWKSGLLPILKSGIYYGEEYNANIIPKETNGVAVLDFDKSFLIEHEIDPVKELDPINVQEELKDDEGFTIYDFGQNIAGYISVELSGKKDSKILIEHSEVLGLSSKNIKEKQCNHFENANFRSAAAKIEYTLSGSDIEKYKPHFTFMGFRYVRIKVLSGSVTVKKITSIPISSLHDQKLQFQSSNQNINKLIENTSWSQKANFIEVPTDCPQRDERLGWTGDAQLFASTACYFYNCEKFFIKYLKDLISEQDSDGAIGHVSPDITRNGKTNDLRFITEEEKNNGFWSHKGATGWGDAIVIIPWTLYKHYGNIDVLKSCFPSMLKWCEYLWSISKDPIIKNPRYPTINEGIKKR
;
A
#
# COMPACT_ATOMS: atom_id res chain seq x y z
N MET A 1 35.05 -15.52 7.12
CA MET A 1 34.21 -15.79 5.95
C MET A 1 33.03 -14.83 6.01
N ASN A 2 32.87 -13.95 5.02
CA ASN A 2 31.63 -13.15 4.92
C ASN A 2 30.52 -14.10 4.46
N ILE A 3 29.76 -14.62 5.41
CA ILE A 3 28.56 -15.40 5.10
C ILE A 3 27.53 -14.40 4.52
N SER A 4 27.10 -14.64 3.28
CA SER A 4 26.04 -13.84 2.67
C SER A 4 24.76 -13.97 3.51
N PHE A 5 24.02 -12.88 3.71
CA PHE A 5 22.70 -12.95 4.35
C PHE A 5 21.77 -13.83 3.53
N PHE A 6 20.86 -14.52 4.23
CA PHE A 6 19.88 -15.44 3.68
C PHE A 6 20.47 -16.71 3.01
N SER A 7 21.79 -16.99 3.12
CA SER A 7 22.35 -18.20 2.50
C SER A 7 21.59 -19.46 2.90
N ASP A 8 21.28 -19.60 4.18
CA ASP A 8 20.64 -20.76 4.79
C ASP A 8 19.13 -20.59 5.06
N SER A 9 18.57 -19.41 4.72
CA SER A 9 17.15 -19.13 4.87
C SER A 9 16.38 -19.51 3.62
N HIS A 10 15.14 -19.96 3.79
CA HIS A 10 14.22 -20.28 2.72
C HIS A 10 13.01 -19.37 2.77
N MET A 11 12.41 -19.07 1.61
CA MET A 11 11.08 -18.49 1.53
C MET A 11 10.08 -19.57 1.97
N ILE A 12 9.38 -19.35 3.07
CA ILE A 12 8.42 -20.29 3.64
C ILE A 12 7.01 -19.75 3.60
N SER A 13 6.06 -20.60 3.24
CA SER A 13 4.63 -20.28 3.10
C SER A 13 3.81 -21.02 4.15
N PRO A 14 2.85 -20.36 4.84
CA PRO A 14 2.03 -20.99 5.87
C PRO A 14 1.07 -22.01 5.26
N LEU A 15 1.10 -23.26 5.73
CA LEU A 15 0.12 -24.30 5.35
C LEU A 15 -1.27 -24.05 5.98
N SER A 16 -1.36 -23.12 6.92
CA SER A 16 -2.64 -22.65 7.48
C SER A 16 -3.38 -21.68 6.56
N ASP A 17 -2.71 -21.11 5.55
CA ASP A 17 -3.36 -20.22 4.56
C ASP A 17 -4.38 -21.01 3.73
N THR A 18 -5.63 -20.57 3.81
CA THR A 18 -6.77 -21.26 3.14
C THR A 18 -7.11 -20.64 1.79
N TYR A 19 -6.33 -19.65 1.35
CA TYR A 19 -6.57 -18.95 0.09
C TYR A 19 -6.51 -19.92 -1.10
N LYS A 20 -7.51 -19.82 -1.96
CA LYS A 20 -7.58 -20.57 -3.24
C LYS A 20 -7.93 -19.59 -4.34
N VAL A 21 -7.21 -19.70 -5.45
CA VAL A 21 -7.57 -18.92 -6.66
C VAL A 21 -8.94 -19.39 -7.13
N ASN A 22 -9.85 -18.43 -7.28
CA ASN A 22 -11.15 -18.64 -7.90
C ASN A 22 -11.22 -17.73 -9.13
N GLU A 23 -11.14 -18.31 -10.32
CA GLU A 23 -11.13 -17.57 -11.57
C GLU A 23 -12.43 -16.77 -11.81
N GLU A 24 -13.57 -17.22 -11.26
CA GLU A 24 -14.85 -16.50 -11.38
C GLU A 24 -14.87 -15.19 -10.56
N THR A 25 -14.19 -15.18 -9.43
CA THR A 25 -14.14 -14.02 -8.50
C THR A 25 -12.82 -13.26 -8.55
N LYS A 26 -11.89 -13.67 -9.42
CA LYS A 26 -10.61 -12.97 -9.61
C LYS A 26 -10.81 -11.56 -10.14
N TYR A 27 -11.82 -11.37 -11.00
CA TYR A 27 -12.20 -10.08 -11.59
C TYR A 27 -13.58 -9.67 -11.09
N HIS A 28 -13.68 -8.52 -10.42
CA HIS A 28 -14.93 -8.06 -9.84
C HIS A 28 -15.00 -6.54 -9.70
N HIS A 29 -16.23 -5.99 -9.82
CA HIS A 29 -16.54 -4.57 -9.52
C HIS A 29 -17.08 -4.37 -8.11
N SER A 30 -17.36 -5.44 -7.37
CA SER A 30 -17.98 -5.41 -6.05
C SER A 30 -17.07 -4.83 -4.98
N LYS A 31 -17.65 -4.33 -3.90
CA LYS A 31 -16.96 -4.05 -2.64
C LYS A 31 -16.51 -5.34 -1.92
N GLU A 32 -17.11 -6.47 -2.26
CA GLU A 32 -16.68 -7.79 -1.80
C GLU A 32 -15.44 -8.24 -2.57
N GLU A 33 -14.52 -8.84 -1.86
CA GLU A 33 -13.24 -9.34 -2.38
C GLU A 33 -13.01 -10.76 -1.90
N GLN A 34 -12.22 -11.55 -2.67
CA GLN A 34 -11.83 -12.88 -2.26
C GLN A 34 -10.74 -12.79 -1.19
N LEU A 35 -11.14 -12.54 0.06
CA LEU A 35 -10.25 -12.44 1.21
C LEU A 35 -10.42 -13.65 2.13
N THR A 36 -9.33 -14.08 2.74
CA THR A 36 -9.28 -15.16 3.72
C THR A 36 -8.68 -14.67 5.03
N GLN A 37 -8.85 -15.46 6.09
CA GLN A 37 -8.25 -15.18 7.38
C GLN A 37 -6.73 -15.11 7.27
N CYS A 38 -6.13 -14.04 7.80
CA CYS A 38 -4.71 -13.81 7.73
C CYS A 38 -3.92 -14.87 8.51
N PRO A 39 -2.88 -15.46 7.90
CA PRO A 39 -2.04 -16.45 8.58
C PRO A 39 -0.88 -15.79 9.32
N PHE A 40 -0.23 -16.58 10.19
CA PHE A 40 1.07 -16.27 10.77
C PHE A 40 2.06 -17.43 10.61
N LEU A 41 3.33 -17.09 10.69
CA LEU A 41 4.48 -17.99 10.81
C LEU A 41 5.10 -17.83 12.19
N SER A 42 5.61 -18.88 12.79
CA SER A 42 6.26 -18.84 14.11
C SER A 42 7.38 -19.86 14.25
N ASP A 43 8.35 -19.51 15.09
CA ASP A 43 9.41 -20.42 15.51
C ASP A 43 9.96 -20.00 16.87
N VAL A 44 10.84 -20.85 17.41
CA VAL A 44 11.52 -20.65 18.69
C VAL A 44 13.02 -20.79 18.49
N PHE A 45 13.78 -19.84 18.99
CA PHE A 45 15.24 -19.87 18.92
C PHE A 45 15.88 -19.58 20.28
N SER A 46 17.14 -19.97 20.43
CA SER A 46 17.89 -19.78 21.68
C SER A 46 19.11 -18.92 21.46
N VAL A 47 19.37 -18.03 22.41
CA VAL A 47 20.52 -17.12 22.39
C VAL A 47 21.32 -17.32 23.69
N ASP A 48 22.59 -17.71 23.56
CA ASP A 48 23.46 -17.93 24.72
C ASP A 48 23.89 -16.61 25.35
N ASP A 49 24.36 -15.68 24.50
CA ASP A 49 24.79 -14.34 24.92
C ASP A 49 24.30 -13.29 23.91
N ILE A 50 23.84 -12.16 24.43
CA ILE A 50 23.39 -11.00 23.63
C ILE A 50 24.60 -10.11 23.39
N THR A 51 24.80 -9.70 22.13
CA THR A 51 25.96 -8.91 21.71
C THR A 51 25.64 -7.44 21.45
N GLU A 52 24.35 -7.04 21.59
CA GLU A 52 23.80 -5.73 21.25
C GLU A 52 23.80 -5.41 19.74
N ASN A 53 24.22 -6.37 18.91
CA ASN A 53 24.28 -6.28 17.43
C ASN A 53 23.51 -7.42 16.74
N GLU A 54 22.45 -7.92 17.37
CA GLU A 54 21.57 -8.90 16.76
C GLU A 54 20.72 -8.20 15.68
N GLN A 55 20.96 -8.60 14.44
CA GLN A 55 20.22 -8.06 13.27
C GLN A 55 19.26 -9.09 12.73
N LEU A 56 18.03 -8.67 12.54
CA LEU A 56 17.03 -9.39 11.75
C LEU A 56 16.99 -8.79 10.36
N ARG A 57 17.04 -9.66 9.32
CA ARG A 57 16.63 -9.32 7.97
C ARG A 57 15.39 -10.12 7.60
N ILE A 58 14.41 -9.44 7.02
CA ILE A 58 13.11 -10.01 6.72
C ILE A 58 12.53 -9.43 5.45
N SER A 59 11.91 -10.29 4.66
CA SER A 59 11.03 -9.92 3.55
C SER A 59 9.83 -10.86 3.48
N ALA A 60 8.80 -10.49 2.68
CA ALA A 60 7.61 -11.30 2.52
C ALA A 60 6.98 -11.15 1.14
N TYR A 61 6.35 -12.20 0.67
CA TYR A 61 5.28 -12.14 -0.31
C TYR A 61 3.97 -11.77 0.38
N GLY A 62 3.46 -10.59 0.11
CA GLY A 62 2.41 -9.93 0.87
C GLY A 62 2.96 -8.90 1.86
N LEU A 63 2.14 -8.42 2.78
CA LEU A 63 2.56 -7.55 3.88
C LEU A 63 2.88 -8.38 5.11
N TYR A 64 3.83 -7.89 5.93
CA TYR A 64 4.17 -8.54 7.20
C TYR A 64 4.20 -7.59 8.40
N LYS A 65 3.99 -8.16 9.59
CA LYS A 65 4.41 -7.61 10.89
C LYS A 65 5.22 -8.67 11.63
N CYS A 66 6.29 -8.26 12.31
CA CYS A 66 7.16 -9.17 13.03
C CYS A 66 7.18 -8.88 14.53
N PHE A 67 7.05 -9.93 15.32
CA PHE A 67 7.05 -9.88 16.79
C PHE A 67 8.12 -10.81 17.34
N ILE A 68 8.90 -10.32 18.29
CA ILE A 68 9.83 -11.14 19.08
C ILE A 68 9.39 -11.06 20.55
N ASN A 69 9.21 -12.21 21.18
CA ASN A 69 8.71 -12.32 22.55
C ASN A 69 7.41 -11.53 22.80
N GLY A 70 6.51 -11.53 21.78
CA GLY A 70 5.23 -10.85 21.81
C GLY A 70 5.30 -9.33 21.61
N LYS A 71 6.48 -8.76 21.40
CA LYS A 71 6.67 -7.32 21.16
C LYS A 71 6.87 -7.05 19.67
N ASN A 72 6.13 -6.09 19.10
CA ASN A 72 6.37 -5.61 17.75
C ASN A 72 7.76 -4.97 17.66
N ILE A 73 8.56 -5.38 16.69
CA ILE A 73 9.97 -4.97 16.58
C ILE A 73 10.18 -3.61 15.90
N THR A 74 9.18 -3.07 15.24
CA THR A 74 9.30 -1.83 14.45
C THR A 74 7.98 -1.06 14.40
N ASN A 75 8.09 0.24 14.15
CA ASN A 75 6.96 1.10 13.83
C ASN A 75 6.73 1.27 12.31
N ASP A 76 7.51 0.57 11.50
CA ASP A 76 7.28 0.55 10.06
C ASP A 76 5.99 -0.22 9.76
N ILE A 77 5.23 0.27 8.80
CA ILE A 77 3.95 -0.32 8.40
C ILE A 77 3.94 -0.59 6.91
N LEU A 78 3.05 -1.47 6.46
CA LEU A 78 2.92 -1.89 5.05
C LEU A 78 4.22 -2.47 4.47
N THR A 79 5.09 -3.02 5.35
CA THR A 79 6.32 -3.71 4.94
C THR A 79 6.00 -5.03 4.23
N PRO A 80 6.83 -5.47 3.26
CA PRO A 80 8.13 -4.96 2.85
C PRO A 80 8.07 -3.76 1.90
N GLY A 81 6.90 -3.26 1.52
CA GLY A 81 6.68 -2.17 0.58
C GLY A 81 6.17 -2.65 -0.77
N TRP A 82 5.93 -1.71 -1.70
CA TRP A 82 5.39 -1.98 -3.03
C TRP A 82 6.39 -1.68 -4.13
N VAL A 83 6.76 -2.70 -4.89
CA VAL A 83 7.64 -2.66 -6.06
C VAL A 83 7.06 -3.54 -7.17
N ASN A 84 7.70 -3.57 -8.32
CA ASN A 84 7.47 -4.65 -9.28
C ASN A 84 8.04 -5.96 -8.72
N TYR A 85 7.20 -6.79 -8.11
CA TYR A 85 7.60 -8.06 -7.46
C TYR A 85 8.06 -9.14 -8.46
N ASP A 86 7.95 -8.90 -9.78
CA ASP A 86 8.52 -9.81 -10.78
C ASP A 86 10.04 -9.65 -10.91
N ASP A 87 10.60 -8.48 -10.51
CA ASP A 87 12.00 -8.15 -10.69
C ASP A 87 12.77 -8.01 -9.38
N ARG A 88 12.09 -7.64 -8.28
CA ARG A 88 12.73 -7.38 -6.98
C ARG A 88 11.77 -7.57 -5.82
N LEU A 89 12.35 -7.87 -4.66
CA LEU A 89 11.63 -8.01 -3.39
C LEU A 89 12.41 -7.29 -2.29
N PRO A 90 11.90 -6.18 -1.73
CA PRO A 90 12.59 -5.46 -0.67
C PRO A 90 12.68 -6.27 0.62
N TYR A 91 13.81 -6.22 1.31
CA TYR A 91 13.94 -6.68 2.68
C TYR A 91 14.29 -5.52 3.62
N GLN A 92 13.84 -5.59 4.86
CA GLN A 92 14.19 -4.67 5.92
C GLN A 92 15.26 -5.27 6.83
N THR A 93 16.07 -4.41 7.43
CA THR A 93 17.07 -4.76 8.43
C THR A 93 16.78 -4.03 9.74
N TYR A 94 16.63 -4.79 10.83
CA TYR A 94 16.32 -4.25 12.16
C TYR A 94 17.32 -4.72 13.20
N ASN A 95 17.74 -3.82 14.11
CA ASN A 95 18.41 -4.23 15.34
C ASN A 95 17.36 -4.80 16.31
N VAL A 96 17.45 -6.08 16.60
CA VAL A 96 16.50 -6.80 17.45
C VAL A 96 17.04 -7.13 18.85
N SER A 97 18.26 -6.70 19.17
CA SER A 97 18.85 -6.89 20.49
C SER A 97 17.93 -6.46 21.66
N PRO A 98 17.17 -5.33 21.57
CA PRO A 98 16.28 -4.91 22.63
C PRO A 98 15.07 -5.84 22.88
N PHE A 99 14.78 -6.73 21.93
CA PHE A 99 13.63 -7.64 21.96
C PHE A 99 14.02 -9.09 22.32
N ILE A 100 15.33 -9.41 22.32
CA ILE A 100 15.86 -10.74 22.55
C ILE A 100 16.25 -10.91 24.03
N ASN A 101 15.98 -12.09 24.57
CA ASN A 101 16.42 -12.51 25.90
C ASN A 101 17.51 -13.57 25.78
N LYS A 102 18.37 -13.67 26.82
CA LYS A 102 19.25 -14.85 26.97
C LYS A 102 18.39 -16.09 27.20
N GLY A 103 18.73 -17.19 26.51
CA GLY A 103 17.95 -18.42 26.48
C GLY A 103 16.88 -18.41 25.39
N LYS A 104 15.71 -18.95 25.69
CA LYS A 104 14.62 -19.18 24.74
C LYS A 104 13.91 -17.89 24.35
N ASN A 105 13.71 -17.71 23.05
CA ASN A 105 12.97 -16.61 22.42
C ASN A 105 11.93 -17.16 21.45
N THR A 106 10.87 -16.40 21.22
CA THR A 106 9.84 -16.70 20.22
C THR A 106 9.84 -15.62 19.15
N ILE A 107 9.62 -16.03 17.90
CA ILE A 107 9.33 -15.11 16.79
C ILE A 107 7.97 -15.45 16.19
N GLN A 108 7.23 -14.41 15.81
CA GLN A 108 5.97 -14.56 15.07
C GLN A 108 5.90 -13.53 13.97
N ILE A 109 5.53 -13.95 12.77
CA ILE A 109 5.39 -13.12 11.59
C ILE A 109 3.94 -13.22 11.11
N TRP A 110 3.21 -12.12 11.19
CA TRP A 110 1.87 -11.99 10.68
C TRP A 110 1.93 -11.64 9.20
N LEU A 111 1.08 -12.25 8.39
CA LEU A 111 1.05 -12.04 6.94
C LEU A 111 -0.34 -11.60 6.47
N ALA A 112 -0.37 -10.76 5.44
CA ALA A 112 -1.60 -10.36 4.74
C ALA A 112 -1.34 -10.11 3.26
N ASP A 113 -2.42 -10.07 2.47
CA ASP A 113 -2.38 -10.01 1.01
C ASP A 113 -1.60 -8.79 0.47
N GLY A 114 -1.87 -7.60 1.02
CA GLY A 114 -1.26 -6.35 0.57
C GLY A 114 -1.42 -6.10 -0.93
N TRP A 115 -0.39 -5.54 -1.54
CA TRP A 115 -0.34 -5.34 -3.00
C TRP A 115 0.03 -6.61 -3.77
N TYR A 116 0.71 -7.57 -3.14
CA TYR A 116 1.21 -8.77 -3.81
C TYR A 116 0.09 -9.71 -4.29
N ARG A 117 -0.85 -10.04 -3.39
CA ARG A 117 -1.97 -10.96 -3.63
C ARG A 117 -3.33 -10.27 -3.60
N GLY A 118 -3.44 -9.13 -2.95
CA GLY A 118 -4.69 -8.39 -2.77
C GLY A 118 -5.26 -7.86 -4.07
N ALA A 119 -6.47 -7.30 -3.96
CA ALA A 119 -7.16 -6.71 -5.08
C ALA A 119 -6.54 -5.38 -5.48
N LEU A 120 -6.29 -5.22 -6.78
CA LEU A 120 -5.85 -4.00 -7.43
C LEU A 120 -6.78 -3.67 -8.59
N MET A 121 -6.87 -2.38 -8.98
CA MET A 121 -7.67 -1.98 -10.12
C MET A 121 -7.07 -2.49 -11.43
N SER A 122 -7.90 -3.03 -12.32
CA SER A 122 -7.53 -3.29 -13.71
C SER A 122 -7.79 -2.05 -14.56
N LEU A 123 -6.76 -1.53 -15.20
CA LEU A 123 -6.86 -0.36 -16.07
C LEU A 123 -7.72 -0.63 -17.33
N GLN A 124 -7.82 -1.87 -17.80
CA GLN A 124 -8.55 -2.21 -19.03
C GLN A 124 -10.06 -2.15 -18.86
N THR A 125 -10.54 -2.62 -17.74
CA THR A 125 -11.97 -2.86 -17.52
C THR A 125 -12.56 -2.06 -16.37
N GLY A 126 -11.71 -1.38 -15.58
CA GLY A 126 -12.14 -0.78 -14.32
C GLY A 126 -12.47 -1.82 -13.22
N LEU A 127 -12.24 -3.11 -13.52
CA LEU A 127 -12.40 -4.19 -12.54
C LEU A 127 -11.23 -4.20 -11.56
N LYS A 128 -11.48 -4.63 -10.34
CA LYS A 128 -10.42 -5.06 -9.43
C LYS A 128 -9.94 -6.45 -9.87
N VAL A 129 -8.64 -6.68 -9.72
CA VAL A 129 -8.01 -7.96 -10.00
C VAL A 129 -7.15 -8.36 -8.81
N SER A 130 -7.25 -9.63 -8.39
CA SER A 130 -6.43 -10.21 -7.33
C SER A 130 -5.31 -11.06 -7.90
N ASN A 131 -4.27 -11.33 -7.10
CA ASN A 131 -3.13 -12.18 -7.47
C ASN A 131 -2.28 -11.65 -8.64
N VAL A 132 -2.08 -10.34 -8.70
CA VAL A 132 -1.31 -9.72 -9.80
C VAL A 132 0.11 -10.30 -9.87
N TRP A 133 0.77 -10.48 -8.74
CA TRP A 133 2.13 -11.03 -8.69
C TRP A 133 2.22 -12.47 -8.15
N GLY A 134 1.21 -12.94 -7.43
CA GLY A 134 1.20 -14.31 -6.93
C GLY A 134 0.03 -14.61 -6.02
N ASN A 135 -0.13 -15.90 -5.69
CA ASN A 135 -1.26 -16.41 -4.90
C ASN A 135 -0.84 -17.04 -3.56
N LYS A 136 0.45 -17.08 -3.25
CA LYS A 136 0.95 -17.63 -1.99
C LYS A 136 1.64 -16.57 -1.17
N LEU A 137 1.21 -16.39 0.07
CA LEU A 137 1.95 -15.60 1.04
C LEU A 137 3.17 -16.37 1.53
N GLY A 138 4.21 -15.66 1.93
CA GLY A 138 5.42 -16.27 2.47
C GLY A 138 6.33 -15.24 3.11
N ALA A 139 7.32 -15.73 3.89
CA ALA A 139 8.37 -14.87 4.43
C ALA A 139 9.73 -15.56 4.35
N ILE A 140 10.77 -14.75 4.21
CA ILE A 140 12.17 -15.17 4.36
C ILE A 140 12.80 -14.35 5.48
N VAL A 141 13.46 -15.03 6.41
CA VAL A 141 13.92 -14.42 7.67
C VAL A 141 15.29 -14.96 8.04
N GLU A 142 16.14 -14.08 8.53
CA GLU A 142 17.38 -14.45 9.19
C GLU A 142 17.65 -13.50 10.37
N ILE A 143 17.99 -14.08 11.53
CA ILE A 143 18.56 -13.35 12.66
C ILE A 143 20.00 -13.80 12.82
N ARG A 144 20.93 -12.85 12.89
CA ARG A 144 22.35 -13.10 13.14
C ARG A 144 22.97 -12.01 14.01
N ASN A 145 24.08 -12.32 14.59
CA ASN A 145 25.04 -11.34 15.06
C ASN A 145 26.38 -11.49 14.29
N GLU A 146 27.41 -10.76 14.71
CA GLU A 146 28.73 -10.81 14.07
C GLU A 146 29.38 -12.19 14.10
N LYS A 147 28.98 -13.07 15.03
CA LYS A 147 29.64 -14.36 15.30
C LYS A 147 28.91 -15.53 14.65
N LYS A 148 27.58 -15.51 14.66
CA LYS A 148 26.78 -16.67 14.22
C LYS A 148 25.38 -16.30 13.75
N ILE A 149 24.79 -17.19 12.98
CA ILE A 149 23.35 -17.19 12.67
C ILE A 149 22.62 -17.73 13.91
N LEU A 150 21.56 -17.00 14.32
CA LEU A 150 20.74 -17.34 15.48
C LEU A 150 19.42 -17.99 15.06
N LEU A 151 18.90 -17.61 13.90
CA LEU A 151 17.64 -18.12 13.35
C LEU A 151 17.64 -17.99 11.82
N THR A 152 17.08 -18.99 11.14
CA THR A 152 16.75 -18.97 9.72
C THR A 152 15.34 -19.43 9.50
N SER A 153 14.65 -18.91 8.48
CA SER A 153 13.39 -19.49 8.01
C SER A 153 13.65 -20.81 7.28
N ASN A 154 12.99 -21.88 7.73
CA ASN A 154 13.15 -23.25 7.22
C ASN A 154 11.86 -24.07 7.40
N GLU A 155 11.89 -25.34 6.99
CA GLU A 155 10.74 -26.26 7.02
C GLU A 155 10.22 -26.62 8.42
N ASN A 156 10.97 -26.31 9.49
CA ASN A 156 10.58 -26.65 10.87
C ASN A 156 9.62 -25.63 11.50
N TRP A 157 9.48 -24.48 10.87
CA TRP A 157 8.57 -23.41 11.31
C TRP A 157 7.13 -23.91 11.37
N LYS A 158 6.33 -23.25 12.18
CA LYS A 158 4.90 -23.50 12.35
C LYS A 158 4.08 -22.37 11.77
N SER A 159 2.81 -22.66 11.53
CA SER A 159 1.85 -21.65 11.07
C SER A 159 0.48 -21.83 11.74
N GLY A 160 -0.31 -20.77 11.71
CA GLY A 160 -1.67 -20.72 12.23
C GLY A 160 -2.41 -19.51 11.67
N LEU A 161 -3.61 -19.26 12.19
CA LEU A 161 -4.47 -18.17 11.74
C LEU A 161 -4.60 -17.10 12.82
N LEU A 162 -4.70 -15.85 12.38
CA LEU A 162 -4.81 -14.63 13.20
C LEU A 162 -6.27 -14.28 13.52
N PRO A 163 -6.53 -13.38 14.47
CA PRO A 163 -7.84 -12.75 14.69
C PRO A 163 -8.34 -11.91 13.50
N ILE A 164 -7.47 -11.62 12.53
CA ILE A 164 -7.79 -10.85 11.32
C ILE A 164 -8.48 -11.79 10.33
N LEU A 165 -9.81 -11.70 10.24
CA LEU A 165 -10.62 -12.57 9.39
C LEU A 165 -10.52 -12.20 7.91
N LYS A 166 -10.38 -10.90 7.63
CA LYS A 166 -10.15 -10.34 6.29
C LYS A 166 -9.29 -9.10 6.39
N SER A 167 -8.38 -8.92 5.46
CA SER A 167 -7.66 -7.65 5.29
C SER A 167 -7.30 -7.41 3.84
N GLY A 168 -7.55 -6.18 3.35
CA GLY A 168 -7.24 -5.77 1.98
C GLY A 168 -7.09 -4.27 1.87
N ILE A 169 -6.25 -3.82 0.95
CA ILE A 169 -5.94 -2.38 0.78
C ILE A 169 -7.22 -1.56 0.47
N TYR A 170 -8.13 -2.08 -0.37
CA TYR A 170 -9.39 -1.40 -0.69
C TYR A 170 -10.55 -1.82 0.22
N TYR A 171 -10.48 -3.05 0.76
CA TYR A 171 -11.53 -3.60 1.59
C TYR A 171 -11.59 -2.95 2.97
N GLY A 172 -10.43 -2.85 3.62
CA GLY A 172 -10.29 -2.55 5.02
C GLY A 172 -9.96 -3.79 5.84
N GLU A 173 -10.57 -3.98 7.03
CA GLU A 173 -10.25 -5.11 7.90
C GLU A 173 -11.47 -5.62 8.65
N GLU A 174 -11.58 -6.95 8.80
CA GLU A 174 -12.51 -7.62 9.69
C GLU A 174 -11.72 -8.34 10.80
N TYR A 175 -11.95 -7.99 12.06
CA TYR A 175 -11.21 -8.50 13.21
C TYR A 175 -12.13 -9.08 14.28
N ASN A 176 -11.77 -10.24 14.83
CA ASN A 176 -12.49 -10.86 15.94
C ASN A 176 -11.58 -11.04 17.15
N ALA A 177 -11.74 -10.20 18.17
CA ALA A 177 -10.92 -10.20 19.37
C ALA A 177 -11.08 -11.46 20.25
N ASN A 178 -12.07 -12.32 19.96
CA ASN A 178 -12.25 -13.60 20.68
C ASN A 178 -11.34 -14.72 20.16
N ILE A 179 -10.70 -14.52 18.99
CA ILE A 179 -9.83 -15.54 18.41
C ILE A 179 -8.44 -15.42 19.03
N ILE A 180 -7.97 -16.50 19.63
CA ILE A 180 -6.61 -16.63 20.15
C ILE A 180 -5.78 -17.37 19.09
N PRO A 181 -4.71 -16.76 18.53
CA PRO A 181 -3.84 -17.43 17.58
C PRO A 181 -3.25 -18.73 18.14
N LYS A 182 -3.31 -19.79 17.35
CA LYS A 182 -2.72 -21.11 17.69
C LYS A 182 -1.98 -21.67 16.50
N GLU A 183 -0.83 -22.28 16.75
CA GLU A 183 -0.13 -23.09 15.78
C GLU A 183 -0.95 -24.34 15.46
N THR A 184 -1.29 -24.51 14.19
CA THR A 184 -2.13 -25.62 13.73
C THR A 184 -1.48 -26.44 12.63
N ASN A 185 -0.55 -25.85 11.88
CA ASN A 185 0.07 -26.41 10.69
C ASN A 185 1.58 -26.15 10.67
N GLY A 186 2.30 -26.82 9.77
CA GLY A 186 3.67 -26.50 9.39
C GLY A 186 3.72 -25.44 8.28
N VAL A 187 4.80 -25.45 7.54
CA VAL A 187 5.07 -24.55 6.41
C VAL A 187 5.48 -25.35 5.18
N ALA A 188 5.33 -24.74 4.00
CA ALA A 188 5.93 -25.21 2.76
C ALA A 188 7.11 -24.32 2.38
N VAL A 189 8.22 -24.91 1.97
CA VAL A 189 9.33 -24.18 1.36
C VAL A 189 8.95 -23.87 -0.08
N LEU A 190 9.06 -22.59 -0.46
CA LEU A 190 8.83 -22.13 -1.83
C LEU A 190 10.15 -22.09 -2.60
N ASP A 191 10.07 -22.41 -3.89
CA ASP A 191 11.15 -22.11 -4.83
C ASP A 191 11.23 -20.58 -4.99
N PHE A 192 12.37 -20.01 -4.61
CA PHE A 192 12.56 -18.56 -4.58
C PHE A 192 14.00 -18.20 -4.94
N ASP A 193 14.16 -17.38 -5.97
CA ASP A 193 15.45 -16.83 -6.34
C ASP A 193 15.83 -15.65 -5.43
N LYS A 194 16.81 -15.88 -4.56
CA LYS A 194 17.30 -14.87 -3.61
C LYS A 194 17.97 -13.66 -4.28
N SER A 195 18.30 -13.73 -5.56
CA SER A 195 18.84 -12.59 -6.31
C SER A 195 17.82 -11.44 -6.45
N PHE A 196 16.52 -11.71 -6.24
CA PHE A 196 15.47 -10.69 -6.21
C PHE A 196 15.49 -9.85 -4.93
N LEU A 197 16.15 -10.32 -3.86
CA LEU A 197 16.20 -9.59 -2.59
C LEU A 197 17.09 -8.34 -2.73
N ILE A 198 16.46 -7.19 -2.46
CA ILE A 198 17.13 -5.89 -2.39
C ILE A 198 16.89 -5.27 -1.02
N GLU A 199 17.83 -4.47 -0.53
CA GLU A 199 17.57 -3.66 0.67
C GLU A 199 16.48 -2.63 0.38
N HIS A 200 15.59 -2.39 1.34
CA HIS A 200 14.54 -1.37 1.20
C HIS A 200 15.18 0.01 1.05
N GLU A 201 14.81 0.76 0.01
CA GLU A 201 15.59 1.90 -0.49
C GLU A 201 15.06 3.27 -0.07
N ILE A 202 13.81 3.33 0.42
CA ILE A 202 13.15 4.58 0.81
C ILE A 202 12.91 4.64 2.32
N ASP A 203 12.51 5.80 2.80
CA ASP A 203 12.00 5.90 4.16
C ASP A 203 10.71 5.07 4.26
N PRO A 204 10.58 4.17 5.26
CA PRO A 204 9.42 3.30 5.36
C PRO A 204 8.16 4.11 5.66
N VAL A 205 7.01 3.54 5.30
CA VAL A 205 5.72 4.11 5.72
C VAL A 205 5.62 4.06 7.24
N LYS A 206 5.30 5.20 7.86
CA LYS A 206 5.09 5.33 9.32
C LYS A 206 3.83 6.08 9.64
N GLU A 207 3.36 5.87 10.87
CA GLU A 207 2.33 6.71 11.47
C GLU A 207 2.88 8.13 11.69
N LEU A 208 2.07 9.12 11.36
CA LEU A 208 2.29 10.52 11.71
C LEU A 208 1.53 10.84 13.00
N ASP A 209 1.61 12.10 13.46
CA ASP A 209 0.93 12.54 14.68
C ASP A 209 -0.58 12.31 14.59
N PRO A 210 -1.19 11.68 15.60
CA PRO A 210 -2.63 11.44 15.63
C PRO A 210 -3.43 12.73 15.64
N ILE A 211 -4.56 12.74 14.91
CA ILE A 211 -5.49 13.88 14.87
C ILE A 211 -6.73 13.51 15.70
N ASN A 212 -7.05 14.38 16.65
CA ASN A 212 -8.24 14.22 17.48
C ASN A 212 -9.50 14.67 16.73
N VAL A 213 -10.64 14.15 17.15
CA VAL A 213 -11.94 14.60 16.69
C VAL A 213 -12.09 16.11 16.96
N GLN A 214 -12.51 16.85 15.94
CA GLN A 214 -12.81 18.28 16.01
C GLN A 214 -14.29 18.52 16.29
N GLU A 215 -15.15 17.69 15.73
CA GLU A 215 -16.61 17.81 15.89
C GLU A 215 -17.28 16.43 15.82
N GLU A 216 -18.33 16.26 16.61
CA GLU A 216 -19.25 15.11 16.50
C GLU A 216 -20.58 15.58 15.90
N LEU A 217 -20.95 14.95 14.79
CA LEU A 217 -22.17 15.26 14.04
C LEU A 217 -23.14 14.06 14.11
N LYS A 218 -24.37 14.28 13.70
CA LYS A 218 -25.32 13.20 13.44
C LYS A 218 -25.64 13.13 11.95
N ASP A 219 -25.62 11.92 11.38
CA ASP A 219 -26.11 11.72 10.03
C ASP A 219 -27.64 11.72 9.97
N ASP A 220 -28.16 11.61 8.75
CA ASP A 220 -29.61 11.55 8.50
C ASP A 220 -30.27 10.24 8.97
N GLU A 221 -29.51 9.24 9.36
CA GLU A 221 -29.94 7.98 9.99
C GLU A 221 -29.84 8.02 11.52
N GLY A 222 -29.23 9.07 12.09
CA GLY A 222 -29.05 9.26 13.54
C GLY A 222 -27.74 8.66 14.08
N PHE A 223 -26.85 8.12 13.24
CA PHE A 223 -25.54 7.64 13.66
C PHE A 223 -24.56 8.79 13.93
N THR A 224 -23.60 8.56 14.81
CA THR A 224 -22.56 9.54 15.08
C THR A 224 -21.51 9.52 13.99
N ILE A 225 -21.23 10.71 13.43
CA ILE A 225 -20.08 10.99 12.55
C ILE A 225 -19.03 11.74 13.35
N TYR A 226 -17.79 11.30 13.26
CA TYR A 226 -16.62 11.96 13.83
C TYR A 226 -15.89 12.71 12.71
N ASP A 227 -15.84 14.05 12.79
CA ASP A 227 -15.07 14.92 11.89
C ASP A 227 -13.69 15.17 12.49
N PHE A 228 -12.62 14.79 11.79
CA PHE A 228 -11.24 15.04 12.19
C PHE A 228 -10.71 16.39 11.68
N GLY A 229 -11.49 17.14 10.89
CA GLY A 229 -11.10 18.46 10.35
C GLY A 229 -10.08 18.40 9.22
N GLN A 230 -9.42 17.27 8.99
CA GLN A 230 -8.38 17.06 7.99
C GLN A 230 -8.61 15.78 7.20
N ASN A 231 -8.56 15.87 5.86
CA ASN A 231 -8.54 14.68 4.99
C ASN A 231 -7.14 14.07 4.99
N ILE A 232 -7.05 12.75 5.22
CA ILE A 232 -5.80 12.01 5.37
C ILE A 232 -5.83 10.70 4.59
N ALA A 233 -4.65 10.12 4.35
CA ALA A 233 -4.51 8.68 4.16
C ALA A 233 -4.02 8.05 5.46
N GLY A 234 -4.70 7.01 5.93
CA GLY A 234 -4.38 6.39 7.21
C GLY A 234 -5.50 5.50 7.72
N TYR A 235 -5.64 5.45 9.02
CA TYR A 235 -6.66 4.64 9.70
C TYR A 235 -7.03 5.26 11.05
N ILE A 236 -8.04 4.70 11.68
CA ILE A 236 -8.44 5.12 13.03
C ILE A 236 -7.79 4.25 14.10
N SER A 237 -7.63 4.83 15.29
CA SER A 237 -7.41 4.12 16.55
C SER A 237 -8.61 4.35 17.45
N VAL A 238 -9.18 3.27 17.99
CA VAL A 238 -10.34 3.34 18.87
C VAL A 238 -10.08 2.68 20.21
N GLU A 239 -10.66 3.24 21.27
CA GLU A 239 -10.83 2.60 22.57
C GLU A 239 -12.32 2.32 22.76
N LEU A 240 -12.66 1.05 22.96
CA LEU A 240 -14.03 0.56 23.01
C LEU A 240 -14.29 -0.13 24.36
N SER A 241 -15.52 -0.09 24.83
CA SER A 241 -16.00 -0.98 25.88
C SER A 241 -17.35 -1.53 25.48
N GLY A 242 -17.63 -2.79 25.83
CA GLY A 242 -18.90 -3.41 25.45
C GLY A 242 -18.98 -4.86 25.88
N LYS A 243 -20.11 -5.49 25.62
CA LYS A 243 -20.29 -6.91 25.91
C LYS A 243 -19.49 -7.75 24.91
N LYS A 244 -19.03 -8.90 25.36
CA LYS A 244 -18.42 -9.93 24.50
C LYS A 244 -19.33 -10.21 23.30
N ASP A 245 -18.73 -10.48 22.14
CA ASP A 245 -19.38 -10.76 20.86
C ASP A 245 -20.22 -9.60 20.29
N SER A 246 -20.19 -8.41 20.93
CA SER A 246 -20.75 -7.21 20.30
C SER A 246 -19.94 -6.85 19.05
N LYS A 247 -20.64 -6.37 18.01
CA LYS A 247 -20.00 -6.02 16.73
C LYS A 247 -20.25 -4.57 16.37
N ILE A 248 -19.21 -3.93 15.85
CA ILE A 248 -19.28 -2.60 15.23
C ILE A 248 -18.83 -2.63 13.78
N LEU A 249 -19.40 -1.72 13.01
CA LEU A 249 -18.94 -1.34 11.68
C LEU A 249 -18.44 0.10 11.74
N ILE A 250 -17.23 0.32 11.25
CA ILE A 250 -16.62 1.63 11.10
C ILE A 250 -16.48 1.91 9.61
N GLU A 251 -17.14 2.97 9.16
CA GLU A 251 -17.16 3.42 7.77
C GLU A 251 -16.41 4.74 7.64
N HIS A 252 -15.78 4.95 6.49
CA HIS A 252 -14.94 6.12 6.21
C HIS A 252 -15.52 6.95 5.07
N SER A 253 -15.32 8.27 5.11
CA SER A 253 -15.68 9.18 4.02
C SER A 253 -14.76 10.40 3.98
N GLU A 254 -14.53 10.95 2.80
CA GLU A 254 -13.81 12.22 2.62
C GLU A 254 -14.73 13.43 2.68
N VAL A 255 -16.01 13.26 2.36
CA VAL A 255 -16.98 14.32 2.24
C VAL A 255 -18.32 13.93 2.85
N LEU A 256 -19.09 14.92 3.27
CA LEU A 256 -20.49 14.75 3.61
C LEU A 256 -21.36 15.28 2.47
N GLY A 257 -22.36 14.50 2.06
CA GLY A 257 -23.30 14.85 1.01
C GLY A 257 -24.51 15.64 1.55
N LEU A 258 -25.35 16.10 0.63
CA LEU A 258 -26.64 16.67 0.95
C LEU A 258 -27.64 15.53 1.18
N SER A 259 -28.28 15.51 2.35
CA SER A 259 -29.37 14.57 2.59
C SER A 259 -30.52 14.83 1.62
N SER A 260 -30.96 13.77 0.92
CA SER A 260 -32.13 13.85 0.05
C SER A 260 -33.41 14.23 0.83
N LYS A 261 -33.43 14.00 2.15
CA LYS A 261 -34.54 14.35 3.04
C LYS A 261 -34.56 15.83 3.43
N ASN A 262 -33.42 16.54 3.34
CA ASN A 262 -33.27 17.89 3.89
C ASN A 262 -32.69 18.90 2.90
N ILE A 263 -32.89 18.72 1.59
CA ILE A 263 -32.46 19.67 0.54
C ILE A 263 -32.90 21.11 0.83
N LYS A 264 -34.07 21.29 1.54
CA LYS A 264 -34.58 22.61 1.91
C LYS A 264 -33.86 23.25 3.10
N GLU A 265 -33.19 22.46 3.94
CA GLU A 265 -32.61 22.94 5.20
C GLU A 265 -31.06 23.16 5.12
N LYS A 266 -30.44 22.89 3.97
CA LYS A 266 -28.98 23.00 3.75
C LYS A 266 -28.11 22.25 4.79
N GLN A 267 -28.64 21.28 5.53
CA GLN A 267 -27.85 20.43 6.40
C GLN A 267 -27.19 19.30 5.59
N CYS A 268 -25.87 19.37 5.48
CA CYS A 268 -25.03 18.47 4.70
C CYS A 268 -24.43 17.39 5.59
N ASN A 269 -25.26 16.52 6.21
CA ASN A 269 -24.75 15.46 7.09
C ASN A 269 -25.04 14.05 6.53
N HIS A 270 -25.32 13.93 5.23
CA HIS A 270 -25.42 12.61 4.62
C HIS A 270 -24.02 12.01 4.51
N PHE A 271 -23.81 10.82 5.08
CA PHE A 271 -22.52 10.13 5.01
C PHE A 271 -22.31 9.55 3.61
N GLU A 272 -21.44 10.19 2.82
CA GLU A 272 -21.24 9.89 1.41
C GLU A 272 -19.95 9.09 1.17
N ASN A 273 -20.06 7.91 0.56
CA ASN A 273 -18.92 7.07 0.20
C ASN A 273 -19.00 6.54 -1.25
N ALA A 274 -19.89 7.07 -2.09
CA ALA A 274 -20.00 6.66 -3.49
C ALA A 274 -18.73 7.00 -4.29
N ASN A 275 -17.99 8.06 -3.89
CA ASN A 275 -16.72 8.43 -4.48
C ASN A 275 -15.60 7.37 -4.25
N PHE A 276 -15.78 6.43 -3.35
CA PHE A 276 -14.87 5.29 -3.15
C PHE A 276 -15.05 4.21 -4.20
N ARG A 277 -16.09 4.31 -5.03
CA ARG A 277 -16.43 3.36 -6.08
C ARG A 277 -16.57 1.95 -5.50
N SER A 278 -15.75 0.98 -5.92
CA SER A 278 -15.78 -0.39 -5.39
C SER A 278 -14.86 -0.63 -4.18
N ALA A 279 -14.15 0.38 -3.67
CA ALA A 279 -13.44 0.24 -2.40
C ALA A 279 -14.44 0.22 -1.24
N ALA A 280 -14.42 -0.84 -0.42
CA ALA A 280 -15.31 -0.95 0.74
C ALA A 280 -14.89 -0.01 1.87
N ALA A 281 -13.58 0.15 2.08
CA ALA A 281 -12.96 1.04 3.07
C ALA A 281 -13.63 0.98 4.45
N LYS A 282 -13.88 -0.25 4.93
CA LYS A 282 -14.63 -0.52 6.16
C LYS A 282 -13.80 -1.29 7.18
N ILE A 283 -14.16 -1.16 8.44
CA ILE A 283 -13.63 -2.00 9.51
C ILE A 283 -14.81 -2.64 10.23
N GLU A 284 -14.78 -3.96 10.40
CA GLU A 284 -15.67 -4.70 11.26
C GLU A 284 -14.89 -5.24 12.46
N TYR A 285 -15.33 -4.92 13.67
CA TYR A 285 -14.65 -5.36 14.88
C TYR A 285 -15.62 -6.08 15.81
N THR A 286 -15.24 -7.30 16.25
CA THR A 286 -15.97 -8.08 17.24
C THR A 286 -15.25 -8.01 18.57
N LEU A 287 -15.95 -7.52 19.61
CA LEU A 287 -15.38 -7.29 20.93
C LEU A 287 -15.14 -8.58 21.71
N SER A 288 -14.07 -8.61 22.50
CA SER A 288 -13.77 -9.69 23.47
C SER A 288 -14.58 -9.57 24.75
N GLY A 289 -15.08 -8.37 25.07
CA GLY A 289 -15.77 -8.07 26.32
C GLY A 289 -14.85 -7.61 27.45
N SER A 290 -13.63 -7.23 27.13
CA SER A 290 -12.72 -6.60 28.10
C SER A 290 -13.19 -5.19 28.47
N ASP A 291 -12.79 -4.68 29.65
CA ASP A 291 -13.22 -3.37 30.14
C ASP A 291 -12.92 -2.23 29.17
N ILE A 292 -11.72 -2.24 28.59
CA ILE A 292 -11.28 -1.34 27.53
C ILE A 292 -10.51 -2.13 26.49
N GLU A 293 -10.97 -2.10 25.26
CA GLU A 293 -10.31 -2.69 24.12
C GLU A 293 -9.74 -1.59 23.23
N LYS A 294 -8.43 -1.69 22.90
CA LYS A 294 -7.75 -0.79 21.99
C LYS A 294 -7.57 -1.49 20.66
N TYR A 295 -8.00 -0.85 19.59
CA TYR A 295 -7.88 -1.40 18.27
C TYR A 295 -7.44 -0.36 17.24
N LYS A 296 -6.60 -0.78 16.31
CA LYS A 296 -6.29 -0.14 15.04
C LYS A 296 -6.04 -1.22 13.99
N PRO A 297 -6.40 -1.02 12.72
CA PRO A 297 -6.17 -2.02 11.68
C PRO A 297 -4.69 -2.29 11.44
N HIS A 298 -4.36 -3.43 10.82
CA HIS A 298 -3.01 -3.93 10.75
C HIS A 298 -2.36 -3.80 9.38
N PHE A 299 -3.12 -4.07 8.29
CA PHE A 299 -2.56 -4.22 6.93
C PHE A 299 -3.36 -3.47 5.86
N THR A 300 -4.01 -2.38 6.23
CA THR A 300 -4.83 -1.56 5.33
C THR A 300 -4.71 -0.09 5.70
N PHE A 301 -5.15 0.78 4.79
CA PHE A 301 -5.35 2.20 5.04
C PHE A 301 -6.50 2.74 4.18
N MET A 302 -7.09 3.84 4.57
CA MET A 302 -8.19 4.51 3.90
C MET A 302 -7.88 6.00 3.70
N GLY A 303 -8.48 6.61 2.68
CA GLY A 303 -8.52 8.07 2.54
C GLY A 303 -9.81 8.59 3.16
N PHE A 304 -9.72 9.48 4.17
CA PHE A 304 -10.91 9.96 4.87
C PHE A 304 -10.67 11.25 5.67
N ARG A 305 -11.76 11.96 5.94
CA ARG A 305 -11.86 13.00 6.95
C ARG A 305 -12.90 12.64 8.01
N TYR A 306 -13.94 11.92 7.59
CA TYR A 306 -15.10 11.57 8.42
C TYR A 306 -15.15 10.08 8.67
N VAL A 307 -15.56 9.72 9.88
CA VAL A 307 -15.78 8.32 10.26
C VAL A 307 -17.17 8.18 10.89
N ARG A 308 -17.90 7.15 10.49
CA ARG A 308 -19.18 6.78 11.10
C ARG A 308 -19.05 5.41 11.77
N ILE A 309 -19.55 5.29 12.99
CA ILE A 309 -19.56 4.02 13.73
C ILE A 309 -20.99 3.56 13.92
N LYS A 310 -21.27 2.32 13.48
CA LYS A 310 -22.55 1.63 13.67
C LYS A 310 -22.35 0.43 14.59
N VAL A 311 -23.22 0.28 15.59
CA VAL A 311 -23.31 -0.96 16.38
C VAL A 311 -24.18 -1.94 15.61
N LEU A 312 -23.58 -3.03 15.11
CA LEU A 312 -24.30 -4.06 14.35
C LEU A 312 -25.04 -5.04 15.26
N SER A 313 -24.45 -5.35 16.41
CA SER A 313 -25.06 -6.22 17.42
C SER A 313 -24.49 -5.95 18.82
N GLY A 314 -25.29 -6.25 19.84
CA GLY A 314 -24.88 -6.10 21.24
C GLY A 314 -24.91 -4.66 21.75
N SER A 315 -23.94 -4.31 22.60
CA SER A 315 -23.83 -2.98 23.22
C SER A 315 -22.38 -2.55 23.24
N VAL A 316 -22.06 -1.40 22.65
CA VAL A 316 -20.70 -0.86 22.54
C VAL A 316 -20.71 0.63 22.86
N THR A 317 -19.72 1.07 23.61
CA THR A 317 -19.42 2.47 23.88
C THR A 317 -18.05 2.81 23.30
N VAL A 318 -17.98 3.83 22.47
CA VAL A 318 -16.72 4.43 22.02
C VAL A 318 -16.20 5.32 23.12
N LYS A 319 -15.05 5.00 23.69
CA LYS A 319 -14.39 5.78 24.75
C LYS A 319 -13.46 6.84 24.18
N LYS A 320 -12.79 6.50 23.10
CA LYS A 320 -11.89 7.41 22.39
C LYS A 320 -11.78 6.98 20.93
N ILE A 321 -11.66 7.95 20.05
CA ILE A 321 -11.31 7.74 18.64
C ILE A 321 -10.36 8.83 18.18
N THR A 322 -9.32 8.42 17.43
CA THR A 322 -8.37 9.33 16.78
C THR A 322 -8.09 8.84 15.38
N SER A 323 -7.84 9.73 14.43
CA SER A 323 -7.29 9.35 13.13
C SER A 323 -5.77 9.37 13.17
N ILE A 324 -5.15 8.42 12.49
CA ILE A 324 -3.70 8.26 12.41
C ILE A 324 -3.31 8.35 10.94
N PRO A 325 -2.78 9.50 10.50
CA PRO A 325 -2.24 9.64 9.16
C PRO A 325 -1.00 8.77 8.99
N ILE A 326 -0.76 8.30 7.76
CA ILE A 326 0.44 7.55 7.39
C ILE A 326 1.10 8.16 6.16
N SER A 327 2.41 8.01 6.02
CA SER A 327 3.16 8.48 4.85
C SER A 327 4.54 7.84 4.77
N SER A 328 5.13 7.81 3.57
CA SER A 328 6.57 7.58 3.37
C SER A 328 7.39 8.87 3.49
N LEU A 329 6.76 10.02 3.74
CA LEU A 329 7.43 11.32 3.78
C LEU A 329 7.62 11.79 5.22
N HIS A 330 8.88 11.91 5.64
CA HIS A 330 9.24 12.33 7.01
C HIS A 330 10.13 13.56 7.06
N ASP A 331 10.88 13.87 6.00
CA ASP A 331 11.80 15.00 5.92
C ASP A 331 11.14 16.19 5.18
N GLN A 332 10.37 16.99 5.92
CA GLN A 332 9.73 18.20 5.38
C GLN A 332 10.77 19.32 5.22
N LYS A 333 10.89 19.84 3.99
CA LYS A 333 11.81 20.93 3.65
C LYS A 333 11.16 22.29 3.63
N LEU A 334 9.93 22.39 3.10
CA LEU A 334 9.24 23.65 2.97
C LEU A 334 8.74 24.16 4.32
N GLN A 335 9.23 25.31 4.72
CA GLN A 335 8.66 26.14 5.77
C GLN A 335 8.18 27.44 5.12
N PHE A 336 6.87 27.60 5.00
CA PHE A 336 6.28 28.73 4.31
C PHE A 336 5.20 29.41 5.15
N GLN A 337 5.25 30.73 5.21
CA GLN A 337 4.22 31.56 5.81
C GLN A 337 4.15 32.91 5.08
N SER A 338 2.94 33.34 4.80
CA SER A 338 2.68 34.67 4.21
C SER A 338 1.59 35.40 4.98
N SER A 339 1.41 36.69 4.69
CA SER A 339 0.30 37.49 5.22
C SER A 339 -1.06 37.08 4.65
N ASN A 340 -1.09 36.38 3.51
CA ASN A 340 -2.31 35.92 2.87
C ASN A 340 -2.68 34.49 3.35
N GLN A 341 -3.76 34.41 4.14
CA GLN A 341 -4.22 33.13 4.72
C GLN A 341 -4.65 32.11 3.67
N ASN A 342 -5.17 32.54 2.51
CA ASN A 342 -5.56 31.61 1.45
C ASN A 342 -4.34 30.93 0.82
N ILE A 343 -3.23 31.65 0.68
CA ILE A 343 -1.96 31.07 0.19
C ILE A 343 -1.41 30.09 1.23
N ASN A 344 -1.43 30.45 2.52
CA ASN A 344 -1.00 29.53 3.58
C ASN A 344 -1.82 28.24 3.55
N LYS A 345 -3.15 28.35 3.40
CA LYS A 345 -4.04 27.20 3.32
C LYS A 345 -3.82 26.34 2.07
N LEU A 346 -3.52 26.97 0.92
CA LEU A 346 -3.16 26.25 -0.31
C LEU A 346 -1.89 25.41 -0.11
N ILE A 347 -0.85 25.99 0.50
CA ILE A 347 0.40 25.29 0.79
C ILE A 347 0.17 24.13 1.77
N GLU A 348 -0.60 24.35 2.83
CA GLU A 348 -0.97 23.31 3.78
C GLU A 348 -1.73 22.15 3.11
N ASN A 349 -2.75 22.47 2.30
CA ASN A 349 -3.54 21.45 1.58
C ASN A 349 -2.68 20.66 0.60
N THR A 350 -1.75 21.32 -0.11
CA THR A 350 -0.81 20.65 -1.01
C THR A 350 0.10 19.68 -0.24
N SER A 351 0.61 20.10 0.93
CA SER A 351 1.43 19.24 1.80
C SER A 351 0.64 18.00 2.27
N TRP A 352 -0.61 18.17 2.70
CA TRP A 352 -1.46 17.03 3.11
C TRP A 352 -1.80 16.11 1.95
N SER A 353 -2.11 16.65 0.77
CA SER A 353 -2.33 15.84 -0.44
C SER A 353 -1.10 15.02 -0.81
N GLN A 354 0.10 15.61 -0.71
CA GLN A 354 1.34 14.89 -0.97
C GLN A 354 1.56 13.77 0.06
N LYS A 355 1.42 14.03 1.36
CA LYS A 355 1.54 13.01 2.41
C LYS A 355 0.59 11.83 2.16
N ALA A 356 -0.65 12.13 1.78
CA ALA A 356 -1.70 11.13 1.58
C ALA A 356 -1.48 10.26 0.34
N ASN A 357 -0.72 10.75 -0.65
CA ASN A 357 -0.48 10.05 -1.92
C ASN A 357 0.94 9.51 -2.08
N PHE A 358 1.84 9.77 -1.12
CA PHE A 358 3.21 9.23 -1.15
C PHE A 358 3.32 8.10 -0.11
N ILE A 359 2.77 6.94 -0.47
CA ILE A 359 2.78 5.70 0.33
C ILE A 359 3.37 4.61 -0.57
N GLU A 360 4.66 4.33 -0.42
CA GLU A 360 5.50 3.43 -1.24
C GLU A 360 5.68 3.89 -2.69
N VAL A 361 4.63 4.41 -3.34
CA VAL A 361 4.64 4.96 -4.70
C VAL A 361 3.84 6.26 -4.74
N PRO A 362 4.06 7.15 -5.74
CA PRO A 362 3.27 8.38 -5.90
C PRO A 362 1.90 8.02 -6.49
N THR A 363 0.90 7.77 -5.64
CA THR A 363 -0.45 7.41 -6.07
C THR A 363 -1.26 8.62 -6.51
N ASP A 364 -2.27 8.38 -7.37
CA ASP A 364 -3.23 9.39 -7.85
C ASP A 364 -4.25 9.80 -6.78
N CYS A 365 -4.58 8.88 -5.89
CA CYS A 365 -5.61 9.06 -4.87
C CYS A 365 -5.40 8.10 -3.68
N PRO A 366 -5.89 8.45 -2.47
CA PRO A 366 -5.71 7.59 -1.30
C PRO A 366 -6.96 6.77 -0.93
N GLN A 367 -8.16 7.00 -1.56
CA GLN A 367 -9.42 6.53 -0.98
C GLN A 367 -10.17 5.48 -1.78
N ARG A 368 -10.11 5.55 -3.12
CA ARG A 368 -10.92 4.70 -4.01
C ARG A 368 -10.17 3.45 -4.47
N ASP A 369 -10.82 2.63 -5.26
CA ASP A 369 -10.26 1.39 -5.84
C ASP A 369 -9.28 1.63 -7.01
N GLU A 370 -8.39 2.59 -6.87
CA GLU A 370 -7.34 2.95 -7.83
C GLU A 370 -5.98 2.94 -7.14
N ARG A 371 -5.55 4.04 -6.53
CA ARG A 371 -4.34 4.15 -5.70
C ARG A 371 -3.12 3.57 -6.41
N LEU A 372 -2.93 3.95 -7.69
CA LEU A 372 -1.85 3.47 -8.54
C LEU A 372 -0.81 4.57 -8.76
N GLY A 373 0.44 4.18 -8.99
CA GLY A 373 1.52 5.09 -9.30
C GLY A 373 1.45 5.62 -10.74
N TRP A 374 0.49 6.52 -11.01
CA TRP A 374 0.32 7.12 -12.33
C TRP A 374 1.51 7.98 -12.73
N THR A 375 2.12 7.64 -13.86
CA THR A 375 3.35 8.29 -14.34
C THR A 375 3.12 9.73 -14.79
N GLY A 376 1.94 10.02 -15.37
CA GLY A 376 1.54 11.37 -15.74
C GLY A 376 1.41 12.30 -14.55
N ASP A 377 0.71 11.85 -13.50
CA ASP A 377 0.54 12.58 -12.23
C ASP A 377 1.88 12.79 -11.53
N ALA A 378 2.68 11.72 -11.43
CA ALA A 378 3.98 11.76 -10.79
C ALA A 378 4.92 12.79 -11.42
N GLN A 379 5.04 12.82 -12.75
CA GLN A 379 5.94 13.74 -13.42
C GLN A 379 5.52 15.22 -13.30
N LEU A 380 4.21 15.48 -13.36
CA LEU A 380 3.69 16.85 -13.22
C LEU A 380 3.92 17.38 -11.80
N PHE A 381 3.78 16.53 -10.79
CA PHE A 381 3.92 16.93 -9.40
C PHE A 381 5.35 16.84 -8.87
N ALA A 382 6.27 16.11 -9.53
CA ALA A 382 7.62 15.82 -9.03
C ALA A 382 8.39 17.07 -8.56
N SER A 383 8.38 18.15 -9.34
CA SER A 383 9.08 19.40 -8.96
C SER A 383 8.46 20.02 -7.71
N THR A 384 7.15 20.08 -7.62
CA THR A 384 6.43 20.58 -6.43
C THR A 384 6.74 19.70 -5.24
N ALA A 385 6.69 18.38 -5.40
CA ALA A 385 6.99 17.43 -4.35
C ALA A 385 8.38 17.65 -3.72
N CYS A 386 9.39 17.87 -4.55
CA CYS A 386 10.77 18.10 -4.10
C CYS A 386 11.00 19.44 -3.36
N TYR A 387 10.10 20.42 -3.53
CA TYR A 387 10.12 21.61 -2.70
C TYR A 387 9.56 21.36 -1.30
N PHE A 388 8.51 20.55 -1.18
CA PHE A 388 7.84 20.30 0.09
C PHE A 388 8.61 19.32 0.98
N TYR A 389 9.12 18.23 0.39
CA TYR A 389 9.78 17.14 1.11
C TYR A 389 11.06 16.70 0.39
N ASN A 390 11.94 16.00 1.13
CA ASN A 390 13.05 15.30 0.51
C ASN A 390 12.51 14.04 -0.19
N CYS A 391 12.32 14.11 -1.48
CA CYS A 391 11.75 13.04 -2.28
C CYS A 391 12.77 12.29 -3.14
N GLU A 392 14.09 12.57 -2.96
CA GLU A 392 15.12 12.00 -3.84
C GLU A 392 15.06 10.48 -3.87
N LYS A 393 15.20 9.82 -2.71
CA LYS A 393 15.17 8.36 -2.59
C LYS A 393 13.83 7.78 -3.07
N PHE A 394 12.72 8.44 -2.73
CA PHE A 394 11.38 8.01 -3.11
C PHE A 394 11.21 7.93 -4.63
N PHE A 395 11.61 8.97 -5.35
CA PHE A 395 11.55 8.97 -6.80
C PHE A 395 12.62 8.07 -7.46
N ILE A 396 13.80 7.92 -6.86
CA ILE A 396 14.82 6.96 -7.37
C ILE A 396 14.26 5.53 -7.33
N LYS A 397 13.61 5.14 -6.23
CA LYS A 397 12.94 3.83 -6.13
C LYS A 397 11.84 3.68 -7.19
N TYR A 398 10.99 4.69 -7.37
CA TYR A 398 9.95 4.69 -8.38
C TYR A 398 10.51 4.59 -9.82
N LEU A 399 11.60 5.30 -10.13
CA LEU A 399 12.29 5.21 -11.41
C LEU A 399 12.87 3.82 -11.69
N LYS A 400 13.33 3.12 -10.65
CA LYS A 400 13.80 1.73 -10.80
C LYS A 400 12.66 0.79 -11.21
N ASP A 401 11.44 0.99 -10.68
CA ASP A 401 10.27 0.25 -11.15
C ASP A 401 9.97 0.58 -12.62
N LEU A 402 9.94 1.87 -13.00
CA LEU A 402 9.72 2.27 -14.39
C LEU A 402 10.75 1.66 -15.36
N ILE A 403 12.02 1.66 -14.98
CA ILE A 403 13.11 1.11 -15.80
C ILE A 403 12.95 -0.40 -15.98
N SER A 404 12.63 -1.12 -14.91
CA SER A 404 12.44 -2.58 -14.96
C SER A 404 11.22 -2.98 -15.78
N GLU A 405 10.25 -2.09 -15.89
CA GLU A 405 8.98 -2.28 -16.59
C GLU A 405 8.97 -1.72 -18.01
N GLN A 406 10.05 -1.06 -18.45
CA GLN A 406 10.17 -0.56 -19.81
C GLN A 406 10.13 -1.70 -20.83
N ASP A 407 9.27 -1.61 -21.82
CA ASP A 407 9.18 -2.62 -22.89
C ASP A 407 10.43 -2.66 -23.74
N SER A 408 10.64 -3.78 -24.44
CA SER A 408 11.79 -3.97 -25.34
C SER A 408 11.84 -2.93 -26.46
N ASP A 409 10.69 -2.43 -26.93
CA ASP A 409 10.57 -1.36 -27.93
C ASP A 409 10.77 0.05 -27.35
N GLY A 410 10.92 0.17 -26.03
CA GLY A 410 11.16 1.43 -25.31
C GLY A 410 9.89 2.07 -24.73
N ALA A 411 8.70 1.50 -24.92
CA ALA A 411 7.47 2.04 -24.37
C ALA A 411 7.46 2.00 -22.83
N ILE A 412 6.91 3.05 -22.23
CA ILE A 412 6.73 3.21 -20.78
C ILE A 412 5.23 3.09 -20.45
N GLY A 413 4.93 2.43 -19.31
CA GLY A 413 3.58 2.25 -18.80
C GLY A 413 2.94 3.55 -18.29
N HIS A 414 1.62 3.54 -18.12
CA HIS A 414 0.88 4.65 -17.51
C HIS A 414 0.97 4.65 -16.00
N VAL A 415 1.20 3.48 -15.42
CA VAL A 415 1.38 3.28 -13.97
C VAL A 415 2.64 2.47 -13.70
N SER A 416 3.20 2.64 -12.53
CA SER A 416 4.29 1.83 -12.01
C SER A 416 4.15 1.70 -10.47
N PRO A 417 4.25 0.49 -9.89
CA PRO A 417 4.38 -0.81 -10.57
C PRO A 417 3.22 -1.11 -11.54
N ASP A 418 3.55 -1.71 -12.69
CA ASP A 418 2.60 -1.98 -13.77
C ASP A 418 1.79 -3.25 -13.51
N ILE A 419 0.58 -3.07 -12.99
CA ILE A 419 -0.35 -4.16 -12.70
C ILE A 419 -0.87 -4.87 -13.95
N THR A 420 -0.62 -4.34 -15.14
CA THR A 420 -1.10 -4.87 -16.43
C THR A 420 -0.05 -5.67 -17.17
N ARG A 421 1.19 -5.65 -16.69
CA ARG A 421 2.33 -6.29 -17.35
C ARG A 421 2.14 -7.81 -17.50
N ASN A 422 2.67 -8.36 -18.59
CA ASN A 422 2.67 -9.79 -18.90
C ASN A 422 1.27 -10.44 -18.99
N GLY A 423 0.24 -9.65 -19.30
CA GLY A 423 -1.11 -10.17 -19.43
C GLY A 423 -1.75 -10.60 -18.10
N LYS A 424 -1.14 -10.25 -16.96
CA LYS A 424 -1.64 -10.63 -15.63
C LYS A 424 -3.05 -10.10 -15.35
N THR A 425 -3.39 -8.95 -15.94
CA THR A 425 -4.73 -8.36 -15.86
C THR A 425 -5.45 -8.32 -17.21
N ASN A 426 -4.82 -8.86 -18.26
CA ASN A 426 -5.37 -8.92 -19.61
C ASN A 426 -6.42 -10.03 -19.74
N ASP A 427 -7.42 -10.06 -18.89
CA ASP A 427 -8.56 -10.90 -19.17
C ASP A 427 -9.43 -10.27 -20.25
N LEU A 428 -9.11 -10.66 -21.49
CA LEU A 428 -9.77 -10.17 -22.71
C LEU A 428 -11.25 -10.57 -22.78
N ARG A 429 -11.77 -11.39 -21.86
CA ARG A 429 -13.19 -11.78 -21.83
C ARG A 429 -14.14 -10.61 -21.64
N PHE A 430 -13.67 -9.50 -21.03
CA PHE A 430 -14.49 -8.32 -20.74
C PHE A 430 -14.25 -7.16 -21.70
N ILE A 431 -13.39 -7.33 -22.71
CA ILE A 431 -13.06 -6.30 -23.70
C ILE A 431 -13.65 -6.74 -25.05
N THR A 432 -14.44 -5.91 -25.68
CA THR A 432 -14.94 -6.16 -27.03
C THR A 432 -13.80 -6.18 -28.05
N GLU A 433 -13.98 -6.90 -29.17
CA GLU A 433 -12.99 -6.88 -30.26
C GLU A 433 -12.78 -5.47 -30.84
N GLU A 434 -13.79 -4.62 -30.81
CA GLU A 434 -13.69 -3.21 -31.17
C GLU A 434 -12.78 -2.42 -30.23
N GLU A 435 -12.90 -2.62 -28.94
CA GLU A 435 -12.04 -2.00 -27.92
C GLU A 435 -10.59 -2.50 -28.03
N LYS A 436 -10.37 -3.79 -28.33
CA LYS A 436 -9.03 -4.33 -28.61
C LYS A 436 -8.38 -3.67 -29.82
N ASN A 437 -9.16 -3.44 -30.87
CA ASN A 437 -8.67 -2.91 -32.15
C ASN A 437 -8.49 -1.39 -32.14
N ASN A 438 -9.23 -0.66 -31.30
CA ASN A 438 -9.18 0.80 -31.25
C ASN A 438 -7.98 1.35 -30.47
N GLY A 439 -7.11 0.51 -29.93
CA GLY A 439 -5.89 0.94 -29.26
C GLY A 439 -6.09 1.82 -28.02
N PHE A 440 -7.34 2.08 -27.63
CA PHE A 440 -7.69 2.90 -26.45
C PHE A 440 -7.12 2.30 -25.15
N TRP A 441 -7.00 1.00 -25.10
CA TRP A 441 -6.57 0.21 -23.94
C TRP A 441 -5.09 -0.20 -23.99
N SER A 442 -4.30 0.36 -24.89
CA SER A 442 -2.85 0.20 -24.83
C SER A 442 -2.30 1.00 -23.65
N HIS A 443 -1.83 0.30 -22.63
CA HIS A 443 -1.39 0.90 -21.37
C HIS A 443 0.02 1.48 -21.41
N LYS A 444 0.64 1.52 -22.58
CA LYS A 444 2.03 1.91 -22.76
C LYS A 444 2.20 2.84 -23.94
N GLY A 445 3.22 3.70 -23.84
CA GLY A 445 3.67 4.52 -24.93
C GLY A 445 2.88 5.80 -25.17
N ALA A 446 2.04 6.25 -24.22
CA ALA A 446 1.41 7.57 -24.32
C ALA A 446 2.35 8.66 -23.82
N THR A 447 2.53 9.71 -24.66
CA THR A 447 3.13 10.97 -24.23
C THR A 447 2.30 11.59 -23.10
N GLY A 448 2.95 12.31 -22.17
CA GLY A 448 2.29 12.85 -20.99
C GLY A 448 2.23 11.86 -19.81
N TRP A 449 2.43 10.56 -20.06
CA TRP A 449 2.65 9.52 -19.05
C TRP A 449 4.06 8.99 -19.14
N GLY A 450 4.45 8.37 -20.23
CA GLY A 450 5.79 7.79 -20.41
C GLY A 450 6.92 8.82 -20.37
N ASP A 451 6.63 10.10 -20.59
CA ASP A 451 7.60 11.19 -20.42
C ASP A 451 8.18 11.28 -19.01
N ALA A 452 7.55 10.62 -18.02
CA ALA A 452 8.02 10.52 -16.65
C ALA A 452 9.47 10.01 -16.55
N ILE A 453 9.85 9.05 -17.43
CA ILE A 453 11.22 8.49 -17.43
C ILE A 453 12.29 9.54 -17.79
N VAL A 454 11.90 10.65 -18.43
CA VAL A 454 12.80 11.77 -18.78
C VAL A 454 12.64 12.92 -17.77
N ILE A 455 11.41 13.27 -17.43
CA ILE A 455 11.10 14.48 -16.65
C ILE A 455 11.48 14.30 -15.19
N ILE A 456 11.21 13.14 -14.58
CA ILE A 456 11.51 12.91 -13.16
C ILE A 456 13.02 12.91 -12.91
N PRO A 457 13.88 12.15 -13.63
CA PRO A 457 15.33 12.19 -13.41
C PRO A 457 15.93 13.59 -13.59
N TRP A 458 15.44 14.34 -14.59
CA TRP A 458 15.88 15.72 -14.80
C TRP A 458 15.47 16.63 -13.65
N THR A 459 14.26 16.46 -13.11
CA THR A 459 13.77 17.18 -11.95
C THR A 459 14.62 16.91 -10.72
N LEU A 460 14.94 15.63 -10.45
CA LEU A 460 15.80 15.25 -9.33
C LEU A 460 17.20 15.86 -9.47
N TYR A 461 17.80 15.81 -10.65
CA TYR A 461 19.09 16.47 -10.90
C TYR A 461 19.04 17.97 -10.61
N LYS A 462 17.98 18.67 -11.05
CA LYS A 462 17.81 20.10 -10.80
C LYS A 462 17.65 20.45 -9.32
N HIS A 463 16.97 19.61 -8.55
CA HIS A 463 16.70 19.85 -7.13
C HIS A 463 17.83 19.42 -6.20
N TYR A 464 18.50 18.32 -6.51
CA TYR A 464 19.49 17.67 -5.64
C TYR A 464 20.92 17.67 -6.18
N GLY A 465 21.13 18.02 -7.45
CA GLY A 465 22.45 18.00 -8.08
C GLY A 465 23.02 16.61 -8.35
N ASN A 466 22.21 15.56 -8.14
CA ASN A 466 22.64 14.16 -8.28
C ASN A 466 22.72 13.75 -9.74
N ILE A 467 23.93 13.81 -10.32
CA ILE A 467 24.18 13.42 -11.71
C ILE A 467 24.05 11.91 -11.94
N ASP A 468 24.20 11.09 -10.90
CA ASP A 468 24.16 9.63 -11.06
C ASP A 468 22.73 9.13 -11.32
N VAL A 469 21.71 9.88 -10.89
CA VAL A 469 20.32 9.63 -11.30
C VAL A 469 20.15 9.75 -12.81
N LEU A 470 20.68 10.82 -13.41
CA LEU A 470 20.63 10.99 -14.87
C LEU A 470 21.40 9.88 -15.59
N LYS A 471 22.60 9.54 -15.12
CA LYS A 471 23.42 8.49 -15.74
C LYS A 471 22.73 7.13 -15.71
N SER A 472 22.12 6.77 -14.57
CA SER A 472 21.42 5.49 -14.41
C SER A 472 20.15 5.41 -15.25
N CYS A 473 19.42 6.51 -15.41
CA CYS A 473 18.19 6.56 -16.19
C CYS A 473 18.42 6.80 -17.69
N PHE A 474 19.58 7.32 -18.08
CA PHE A 474 19.84 7.75 -19.47
C PHE A 474 19.57 6.68 -20.54
N PRO A 475 19.97 5.40 -20.37
CA PRO A 475 19.63 4.37 -21.34
C PRO A 475 18.12 4.23 -21.58
N SER A 476 17.32 4.29 -20.53
CA SER A 476 15.86 4.21 -20.59
C SER A 476 15.22 5.48 -21.16
N MET A 477 15.77 6.64 -20.84
CA MET A 477 15.37 7.92 -21.43
C MET A 477 15.56 7.90 -22.96
N LEU A 478 16.72 7.39 -23.42
CA LEU A 478 17.03 7.28 -24.84
C LEU A 478 16.06 6.31 -25.55
N LYS A 479 15.84 5.12 -24.99
CA LYS A 479 14.88 4.15 -25.53
C LYS A 479 13.48 4.73 -25.66
N TRP A 480 13.02 5.51 -24.68
CA TRP A 480 11.73 6.20 -24.75
C TRP A 480 11.68 7.20 -25.91
N CYS A 481 12.71 8.01 -26.08
CA CYS A 481 12.78 8.95 -27.22
C CYS A 481 12.82 8.22 -28.56
N GLU A 482 13.59 7.14 -28.67
CA GLU A 482 13.65 6.29 -29.87
C GLU A 482 12.31 5.64 -30.18
N TYR A 483 11.61 5.14 -29.16
CA TYR A 483 10.23 4.63 -29.27
C TYR A 483 9.29 5.69 -29.86
N LEU A 484 9.26 6.88 -29.27
CA LEU A 484 8.42 7.98 -29.75
C LEU A 484 8.74 8.34 -31.20
N TRP A 485 10.00 8.37 -31.56
CA TRP A 485 10.46 8.62 -32.92
C TRP A 485 10.02 7.54 -33.89
N SER A 486 10.08 6.28 -33.47
CA SER A 486 9.70 5.12 -34.30
C SER A 486 8.21 5.08 -34.66
N ILE A 487 7.36 5.53 -33.73
CA ILE A 487 5.89 5.56 -33.92
C ILE A 487 5.38 6.86 -34.52
N SER A 488 6.23 7.89 -34.70
CA SER A 488 5.88 9.19 -35.24
C SER A 488 6.22 9.23 -36.72
N LYS A 489 5.24 9.54 -37.57
CA LYS A 489 5.43 9.76 -39.02
C LYS A 489 5.56 11.21 -39.39
N ASP A 490 5.51 12.14 -38.45
CA ASP A 490 5.44 13.59 -38.63
C ASP A 490 6.08 14.23 -37.34
N PRO A 491 6.70 15.42 -37.41
CA PRO A 491 7.20 16.13 -36.23
C PRO A 491 6.12 16.40 -35.15
N ILE A 492 4.86 16.26 -35.52
CA ILE A 492 3.76 16.18 -34.51
C ILE A 492 3.47 14.71 -34.24
N ILE A 493 3.80 14.24 -33.06
CA ILE A 493 3.60 12.85 -32.63
C ILE A 493 2.11 12.50 -32.74
N LYS A 494 1.77 11.70 -33.75
CA LYS A 494 0.46 11.04 -33.85
C LYS A 494 0.65 9.63 -33.30
N ASN A 495 0.40 9.44 -31.99
CA ASN A 495 0.44 8.10 -31.44
C ASN A 495 -0.71 7.27 -32.05
N PRO A 496 -0.44 6.27 -32.91
CA PRO A 496 -1.50 5.46 -33.53
C PRO A 496 -2.30 4.65 -32.48
N ARG A 497 -1.76 4.47 -31.27
CA ARG A 497 -2.44 3.78 -30.17
C ARG A 497 -3.47 4.66 -29.45
N TYR A 498 -3.46 6.00 -29.68
CA TYR A 498 -4.39 6.96 -29.07
C TYR A 498 -4.87 8.01 -30.11
N PRO A 499 -5.63 7.61 -31.12
CA PRO A 499 -6.06 8.55 -32.17
C PRO A 499 -6.92 9.70 -31.64
N THR A 500 -7.68 9.49 -30.57
CA THR A 500 -8.58 10.49 -29.99
C THR A 500 -7.86 11.61 -29.23
N ILE A 501 -6.70 11.36 -28.63
CA ILE A 501 -5.91 12.42 -27.98
C ILE A 501 -5.36 13.40 -29.02
N ASN A 502 -4.97 12.91 -30.18
CA ASN A 502 -4.46 13.73 -31.27
C ASN A 502 -5.53 14.64 -31.89
N GLU A 503 -6.81 14.24 -31.91
CA GLU A 503 -7.91 15.06 -32.37
C GLU A 503 -8.33 16.15 -31.40
N GLY A 504 -8.21 15.90 -30.09
CA GLY A 504 -8.49 16.87 -29.02
C GLY A 504 -7.53 18.06 -29.02
N ILE A 505 -6.27 17.85 -29.38
CA ILE A 505 -5.25 18.90 -29.45
C ILE A 505 -5.43 19.81 -30.69
N LYS A 506 -6.00 19.27 -31.77
CA LYS A 506 -6.28 20.08 -32.98
C LYS A 506 -7.49 21.01 -32.84
N LYS A 507 -8.33 20.84 -31.81
CA LYS A 507 -9.54 21.66 -31.61
C LYS A 507 -9.38 22.72 -30.52
N ARG A 508 -8.19 22.90 -29.98
CA ARG A 508 -7.81 23.99 -29.07
C ARG A 508 -6.67 24.79 -29.68
#